data_0c77eb00ab15adb59051512828f2e5b7
#
_entry.id   0c77eb00ab15adb59051512828f2e5b7
#
_cell.length_a   1.000
_cell.length_b   1.000
_cell.length_c   1.000
_cell.angle_alpha   90.00
_cell.angle_beta   90.00
_cell.angle_gamma   90.00
#
_symmetry.space_group_name_H-M   'P 1'
#
loop_
_entity.id
_entity.type
_entity.pdbx_description
1 polymer ?
#
loop_
_entity_poly.entity_id
_entity_poly.type
_entity_poly.pdbx_seq_one_letter_code
_entity_poly.pdbx_strand_id
1 'polypeptide(L)'
;GPLMARVRSVARAETDAPIVHAMYDLIFGKGVDPAVDGARTTTGSPGDWWTTHALSPAVLEHSVQGFVLYRDPNRAIDPELRELAQARVGWSSGSTFVYSQHVQSMRGMGMDPRKIADLTAWHTSDAYTTIERAVMAYADAIALDGGRVSDELFTVLKDHLTDEAILELTY
;
A
#
# COMPACT_ATOMS: atom_id res chain seq x y z
N GLY A 1 7.45 -4.81 -24.15
CA GLY A 1 6.00 -4.66 -24.27
C GLY A 1 5.38 -4.29 -22.93
N PRO A 2 4.17 -3.73 -22.87
CA PRO A 2 3.53 -3.47 -21.60
C PRO A 2 3.38 -4.77 -20.81
N LEU A 3 3.66 -4.70 -19.51
CA LEU A 3 3.44 -5.83 -18.59
C LEU A 3 1.92 -6.06 -18.52
N MET A 4 1.46 -7.11 -19.15
CA MET A 4 0.06 -7.54 -19.08
C MET A 4 -0.11 -8.47 -17.89
N ALA A 5 -1.26 -8.36 -17.21
CA ALA A 5 -1.63 -9.32 -16.17
C ALA A 5 -1.68 -10.74 -16.76
N ARG A 6 -1.24 -11.72 -15.97
CA ARG A 6 -1.25 -13.12 -16.41
C ARG A 6 -2.63 -13.76 -16.39
N VAL A 7 -3.55 -13.16 -15.66
CA VAL A 7 -4.95 -13.56 -15.60
C VAL A 7 -5.81 -12.53 -16.34
N ARG A 8 -6.98 -12.94 -16.79
CA ARG A 8 -7.86 -12.07 -17.55
C ARG A 8 -8.44 -10.94 -16.67
N SER A 9 -8.77 -9.85 -17.30
CA SER A 9 -9.61 -8.80 -16.73
C SER A 9 -11.09 -9.18 -16.83
N VAL A 10 -11.90 -8.70 -15.88
CA VAL A 10 -13.35 -8.94 -15.86
C VAL A 10 -14.08 -7.71 -16.40
N ALA A 11 -14.85 -7.88 -17.49
CA ALA A 11 -15.72 -6.83 -18.00
C ALA A 11 -16.98 -6.67 -17.12
N ARG A 12 -17.58 -5.50 -17.11
CA ARG A 12 -18.81 -5.24 -16.34
C ARG A 12 -19.92 -6.24 -16.64
N ALA A 13 -20.08 -6.61 -17.90
CA ALA A 13 -21.12 -7.52 -18.36
C ALA A 13 -20.90 -8.98 -17.93
N GLU A 14 -19.72 -9.31 -17.45
CA GLU A 14 -19.37 -10.68 -17.06
C GLU A 14 -19.71 -11.01 -15.59
N THR A 15 -20.22 -10.05 -14.83
CA THR A 15 -20.48 -10.23 -13.41
C THR A 15 -21.69 -9.44 -12.94
N ASP A 16 -22.46 -10.05 -12.04
CA ASP A 16 -23.57 -9.38 -11.33
C ASP A 16 -23.18 -8.98 -9.89
N ALA A 17 -21.91 -9.17 -9.51
CA ALA A 17 -21.44 -8.90 -8.16
C ALA A 17 -21.48 -7.40 -7.84
N PRO A 18 -22.27 -6.95 -6.83
CA PRO A 18 -22.41 -5.54 -6.52
C PRO A 18 -21.10 -4.85 -6.15
N ILE A 19 -20.21 -5.58 -5.46
CA ILE A 19 -18.90 -5.03 -5.05
C ILE A 19 -18.05 -4.66 -6.27
N VAL A 20 -18.08 -5.46 -7.34
CA VAL A 20 -17.32 -5.20 -8.56
C VAL A 20 -17.83 -3.93 -9.22
N HIS A 21 -19.15 -3.82 -9.41
CA HIS A 21 -19.75 -2.64 -10.02
C HIS A 21 -19.52 -1.37 -9.19
N ALA A 22 -19.66 -1.47 -7.88
CA ALA A 22 -19.41 -0.34 -6.98
C ALA A 22 -17.95 0.14 -7.06
N MET A 23 -17.00 -0.78 -7.06
CA MET A 23 -15.58 -0.42 -7.16
C MET A 23 -15.22 0.11 -8.55
N TYR A 24 -15.75 -0.46 -9.62
CA TYR A 24 -15.52 0.06 -10.97
C TYR A 24 -16.07 1.49 -11.12
N ASP A 25 -17.24 1.78 -10.58
CA ASP A 25 -17.80 3.13 -10.61
C ASP A 25 -16.92 4.12 -9.83
N LEU A 26 -16.41 3.71 -8.67
CA LEU A 26 -15.56 4.55 -7.83
C LEU A 26 -14.18 4.79 -8.45
N ILE A 27 -13.56 3.75 -8.98
CA ILE A 27 -12.15 3.78 -9.41
C ILE A 27 -11.99 4.26 -10.84
N PHE A 28 -12.89 3.88 -11.75
CA PHE A 28 -12.81 4.21 -13.18
C PHE A 28 -13.83 5.24 -13.64
N GLY A 29 -14.88 5.44 -12.89
CA GLY A 29 -16.01 6.30 -13.25
C GLY A 29 -17.24 5.52 -13.67
N LYS A 30 -18.39 6.10 -13.45
CA LYS A 30 -19.71 5.52 -13.79
C LYS A 30 -19.79 5.13 -15.26
N GLY A 31 -20.17 3.88 -15.52
CA GLY A 31 -20.39 3.39 -16.89
C GLY A 31 -19.12 3.05 -17.67
N VAL A 32 -17.95 3.34 -17.16
CA VAL A 32 -16.67 2.94 -17.79
C VAL A 32 -16.47 1.43 -17.61
N ASP A 33 -16.12 0.73 -18.67
CA ASP A 33 -15.74 -0.67 -18.61
C ASP A 33 -14.20 -0.79 -18.74
N PRO A 34 -13.48 -0.95 -17.64
CA PRO A 34 -12.03 -0.94 -17.66
C PRO A 34 -11.42 -2.17 -18.36
N ALA A 35 -12.16 -3.26 -18.50
CA ALA A 35 -11.67 -4.47 -19.14
C ALA A 35 -11.72 -4.37 -20.68
N VAL A 36 -12.58 -3.50 -21.23
CA VAL A 36 -12.74 -3.37 -22.68
C VAL A 36 -11.78 -2.36 -23.28
N ASP A 37 -11.57 -1.24 -22.60
CA ASP A 37 -10.87 -0.07 -23.14
C ASP A 37 -9.47 0.14 -22.57
N GLY A 38 -8.97 -0.77 -21.73
CA GLY A 38 -7.71 -0.59 -21.01
C GLY A 38 -7.70 0.68 -20.18
N ALA A 39 -8.86 1.04 -19.63
CA ALA A 39 -9.06 2.31 -18.95
C ALA A 39 -8.16 2.43 -17.72
N ARG A 40 -7.61 3.62 -17.55
CA ARG A 40 -6.90 3.98 -16.32
C ARG A 40 -7.92 4.39 -15.25
N THR A 41 -7.49 4.32 -14.00
CA THR A 41 -8.26 4.86 -12.88
C THR A 41 -8.45 6.37 -13.03
N THR A 42 -9.39 6.96 -12.30
CA THR A 42 -9.64 8.40 -12.31
C THR A 42 -8.42 9.23 -11.86
N THR A 43 -7.47 8.61 -11.17
CA THR A 43 -6.18 9.23 -10.79
C THR A 43 -5.07 8.99 -11.81
N GLY A 44 -5.36 8.31 -12.93
CA GLY A 44 -4.42 8.04 -13.99
C GLY A 44 -3.51 6.83 -13.79
N SER A 45 -3.70 6.08 -12.69
CA SER A 45 -2.92 4.86 -12.41
C SER A 45 -3.46 3.65 -13.21
N PRO A 46 -2.62 2.60 -13.43
CA PRO A 46 -3.08 1.35 -14.01
C PRO A 46 -4.19 0.71 -13.18
N GLY A 47 -5.19 0.14 -13.85
CA GLY A 47 -6.37 -0.45 -13.21
C GLY A 47 -6.38 -1.96 -13.10
N ASP A 48 -5.33 -2.66 -13.55
CA ASP A 48 -5.27 -4.13 -13.65
C ASP A 48 -5.51 -4.84 -12.33
N TRP A 49 -5.07 -4.24 -11.21
CA TRP A 49 -5.32 -4.79 -9.89
C TRP A 49 -6.82 -4.99 -9.64
N TRP A 50 -7.63 -3.99 -9.98
CA TRP A 50 -9.09 -4.03 -9.80
C TRP A 50 -9.76 -5.02 -10.72
N THR A 51 -9.41 -5.01 -12.00
CA THR A 51 -10.02 -5.87 -13.01
C THR A 51 -9.65 -7.34 -12.84
N THR A 52 -8.50 -7.65 -12.27
CA THR A 52 -8.10 -9.03 -11.95
C THR A 52 -8.70 -9.52 -10.62
N HIS A 53 -8.78 -8.67 -9.60
CA HIS A 53 -9.44 -9.03 -8.34
C HIS A 53 -10.95 -9.25 -8.51
N ALA A 54 -11.55 -8.65 -9.51
CA ALA A 54 -12.96 -8.87 -9.87
C ALA A 54 -13.25 -10.32 -10.30
N LEU A 55 -12.23 -11.13 -10.62
CA LEU A 55 -12.38 -12.57 -10.85
C LEU A 55 -12.94 -13.31 -9.65
N SER A 56 -12.65 -12.82 -8.45
CA SER A 56 -13.19 -13.35 -7.20
C SER A 56 -13.79 -12.21 -6.38
N PRO A 57 -15.11 -11.97 -6.46
CA PRO A 57 -15.75 -10.92 -5.68
C PRO A 57 -15.48 -11.00 -4.18
N ALA A 58 -15.37 -12.23 -3.64
CA ALA A 58 -15.04 -12.44 -2.22
C ALA A 58 -13.63 -11.93 -1.86
N VAL A 59 -12.64 -12.17 -2.73
CA VAL A 59 -11.27 -11.66 -2.55
C VAL A 59 -11.25 -10.14 -2.68
N LEU A 60 -11.95 -9.60 -3.68
CA LEU A 60 -12.07 -8.17 -3.85
C LEU A 60 -12.68 -7.49 -2.63
N GLU A 61 -13.78 -8.03 -2.10
CA GLU A 61 -14.44 -7.49 -0.91
C GLU A 61 -13.53 -7.52 0.31
N HIS A 62 -12.84 -8.63 0.55
CA HIS A 62 -11.85 -8.73 1.62
C HIS A 62 -10.74 -7.67 1.49
N SER A 63 -10.22 -7.48 0.29
CA SER A 63 -9.17 -6.49 0.02
C SER A 63 -9.67 -5.07 0.23
N VAL A 64 -10.90 -4.76 -0.20
CA VAL A 64 -11.53 -3.45 0.02
C VAL A 64 -11.70 -3.15 1.52
N GLN A 65 -12.13 -4.13 2.31
CA GLN A 65 -12.21 -3.98 3.76
C GLN A 65 -10.83 -3.71 4.38
N GLY A 66 -9.78 -4.34 3.87
CA GLY A 66 -8.40 -4.05 4.25
C GLY A 66 -8.00 -2.60 3.97
N PHE A 67 -8.38 -2.05 2.82
CA PHE A 67 -8.12 -0.64 2.51
C PHE A 67 -8.91 0.30 3.42
N VAL A 68 -10.15 -0.03 3.79
CA VAL A 68 -10.94 0.75 4.73
C VAL A 68 -10.26 0.80 6.10
N LEU A 69 -9.82 -0.34 6.60
CA LEU A 69 -9.04 -0.42 7.85
C LEU A 69 -7.75 0.40 7.75
N TYR A 70 -7.00 0.22 6.67
CA TYR A 70 -5.74 0.92 6.45
C TYR A 70 -5.88 2.43 6.49
N ARG A 71 -6.97 2.97 5.94
CA ARG A 71 -7.24 4.41 5.84
C ARG A 71 -8.03 4.99 7.02
N ASP A 72 -8.42 4.15 7.98
CA ASP A 72 -9.16 4.62 9.16
C ASP A 72 -8.31 5.63 9.96
N PRO A 73 -8.76 6.87 10.13
CA PRO A 73 -8.01 7.90 10.85
C PRO A 73 -7.95 7.66 12.36
N ASN A 74 -8.76 6.74 12.88
CA ASN A 74 -8.83 6.43 14.32
C ASN A 74 -7.86 5.32 14.75
N ARG A 75 -6.99 4.87 13.88
CA ARG A 75 -5.97 3.87 14.24
C ARG A 75 -4.90 4.47 15.16
N ALA A 76 -4.29 3.62 15.99
CA ALA A 76 -3.24 4.02 16.93
C ALA A 76 -1.92 4.34 16.23
N ILE A 77 -1.62 3.72 15.09
CA ILE A 77 -0.40 4.00 14.33
C ILE A 77 -0.48 5.36 13.64
N ASP A 78 0.58 6.13 13.77
CA ASP A 78 0.73 7.39 13.04
C ASP A 78 0.70 7.15 11.53
N PRO A 79 -0.13 7.87 10.77
CA PRO A 79 -0.25 7.68 9.33
C PRO A 79 1.06 7.87 8.55
N GLU A 80 1.92 8.79 8.96
CA GLU A 80 3.21 9.01 8.30
C GLU A 80 4.17 7.83 8.50
N LEU A 81 4.21 7.27 9.71
CA LEU A 81 5.00 6.07 10.00
C LEU A 81 4.49 4.86 9.20
N ARG A 82 3.18 4.71 9.12
CA ARG A 82 2.54 3.67 8.31
C ARG A 82 2.94 3.78 6.84
N GLU A 83 2.89 4.98 6.27
CA GLU A 83 3.25 5.19 4.87
C GLU A 83 4.74 4.93 4.60
N LEU A 84 5.64 5.34 5.50
CA LEU A 84 7.06 5.02 5.39
C LEU A 84 7.29 3.51 5.36
N ALA A 85 6.64 2.76 6.25
CA ALA A 85 6.74 1.30 6.30
C ALA A 85 6.24 0.66 5.01
N GLN A 86 5.06 1.04 4.54
CA GLN A 86 4.45 0.46 3.33
C GLN A 86 5.24 0.79 2.07
N ALA A 87 5.69 2.03 1.92
CA ALA A 87 6.55 2.41 0.79
C ALA A 87 7.86 1.63 0.82
N ARG A 88 8.47 1.47 2.00
CA ARG A 88 9.72 0.71 2.12
C ARG A 88 9.51 -0.77 1.81
N VAL A 89 8.44 -1.39 2.27
CA VAL A 89 8.09 -2.78 1.90
C VAL A 89 7.92 -2.90 0.39
N GLY A 90 7.20 -1.97 -0.23
CA GLY A 90 7.03 -1.94 -1.69
C GLY A 90 8.35 -1.91 -2.43
N TRP A 91 9.26 -1.02 -2.02
CA TRP A 91 10.60 -0.94 -2.59
C TRP A 91 11.42 -2.21 -2.36
N SER A 92 11.50 -2.67 -1.12
CA SER A 92 12.29 -3.85 -0.73
C SER A 92 11.84 -5.13 -1.41
N SER A 93 10.53 -5.26 -1.65
CA SER A 93 9.93 -6.42 -2.33
C SER A 93 9.92 -6.30 -3.85
N GLY A 94 10.46 -5.22 -4.42
CA GLY A 94 10.50 -4.99 -5.86
C GLY A 94 9.13 -4.70 -6.48
N SER A 95 8.15 -4.27 -5.68
CA SER A 95 6.83 -3.89 -6.18
C SER A 95 6.77 -2.41 -6.53
N THR A 96 7.02 -2.09 -7.80
CA THR A 96 6.91 -0.72 -8.31
C THR A 96 5.52 -0.14 -8.07
N PHE A 97 4.48 -0.94 -8.22
CA PHE A 97 3.10 -0.51 -8.00
C PHE A 97 2.87 -0.07 -6.54
N VAL A 98 3.19 -0.93 -5.59
CA VAL A 98 3.02 -0.62 -4.14
C VAL A 98 3.86 0.60 -3.76
N TYR A 99 5.13 0.62 -4.14
CA TYR A 99 6.01 1.75 -3.87
C TYR A 99 5.44 3.07 -4.39
N SER A 100 5.02 3.11 -5.66
CA SER A 100 4.48 4.33 -6.27
C SER A 100 3.19 4.81 -5.62
N GLN A 101 2.29 3.90 -5.23
CA GLN A 101 1.04 4.25 -4.55
C GLN A 101 1.31 4.91 -3.18
N HIS A 102 2.24 4.38 -2.41
CA HIS A 102 2.58 4.94 -1.09
C HIS A 102 3.40 6.22 -1.20
N VAL A 103 4.25 6.37 -2.22
CA VAL A 103 4.92 7.64 -2.52
C VAL A 103 3.90 8.74 -2.84
N GLN A 104 2.87 8.44 -3.63
CA GLN A 104 1.79 9.39 -3.90
C GLN A 104 1.03 9.77 -2.62
N SER A 105 0.76 8.79 -1.77
CA SER A 105 0.11 9.01 -0.47
C SER A 105 0.95 9.93 0.43
N MET A 106 2.25 9.68 0.54
CA MET A 106 3.17 10.53 1.32
C MET A 106 3.21 11.98 0.80
N ARG A 107 3.24 12.16 -0.52
CA ARG A 107 3.15 13.49 -1.13
C ARG A 107 1.82 14.17 -0.83
N GLY A 108 0.72 13.44 -0.94
CA GLY A 108 -0.62 13.95 -0.62
C GLY A 108 -0.78 14.35 0.84
N MET A 109 -0.06 13.73 1.76
CA MET A 109 -0.01 14.07 3.18
C MET A 109 0.88 15.28 3.48
N GLY A 110 1.64 15.76 2.50
CA GLY A 110 2.58 16.87 2.70
C GLY A 110 3.83 16.48 3.49
N MET A 111 4.23 15.21 3.45
CA MET A 111 5.46 14.76 4.11
C MET A 111 6.69 15.45 3.54
N ASP A 112 7.73 15.57 4.36
CA ASP A 112 9.01 16.15 3.95
C ASP A 112 9.52 15.47 2.66
N PRO A 113 9.72 16.23 1.56
CA PRO A 113 10.18 15.67 0.29
C PRO A 113 11.49 14.89 0.40
N ARG A 114 12.36 15.27 1.33
CA ARG A 114 13.61 14.57 1.57
C ARG A 114 13.41 13.17 2.13
N LYS A 115 12.43 12.99 3.02
CA LYS A 115 12.07 11.67 3.55
C LYS A 115 11.49 10.76 2.46
N ILE A 116 10.81 11.33 1.47
CA ILE A 116 10.31 10.58 0.32
C ILE A 116 11.47 10.21 -0.62
N ALA A 117 12.32 11.18 -0.95
CA ALA A 117 13.44 10.96 -1.89
C ALA A 117 14.47 9.95 -1.36
N ASP A 118 14.78 10.00 -0.07
CA ASP A 118 15.83 9.19 0.56
C ASP A 118 15.35 7.79 0.98
N LEU A 119 14.08 7.47 0.83
CA LEU A 119 13.49 6.22 1.34
C LEU A 119 14.19 4.96 0.79
N THR A 120 14.62 4.98 -0.46
CA THR A 120 15.28 3.84 -1.10
C THR A 120 16.67 3.56 -0.53
N ALA A 121 17.31 4.56 0.06
CA ALA A 121 18.62 4.49 0.70
C ALA A 121 18.59 5.13 2.10
N TRP A 122 17.55 4.85 2.86
CA TRP A 122 17.29 5.48 4.16
C TRP A 122 18.43 5.32 5.16
N HIS A 123 19.18 4.22 5.08
CA HIS A 123 20.28 3.91 6.01
C HIS A 123 21.36 5.00 6.07
N THR A 124 21.61 5.67 4.95
CA THR A 124 22.64 6.70 4.81
C THR A 124 22.10 8.13 4.91
N SER A 125 20.79 8.28 5.08
CA SER A 125 20.13 9.58 5.20
C SER A 125 20.08 10.04 6.66
N ASP A 126 20.24 11.35 6.87
CA ASP A 126 20.04 12.00 8.17
C ASP A 126 18.67 12.70 8.29
N ALA A 127 17.77 12.47 7.32
CA ALA A 127 16.45 13.11 7.28
C ALA A 127 15.46 12.55 8.30
N TYR A 128 15.70 11.34 8.81
CA TYR A 128 14.73 10.60 9.61
C TYR A 128 14.98 10.66 11.10
N THR A 129 13.89 10.70 11.85
CA THR A 129 13.91 10.55 13.31
C THR A 129 14.25 9.10 13.70
N THR A 130 14.56 8.88 14.97
CA THR A 130 14.85 7.54 15.49
C THR A 130 13.72 6.55 15.24
N ILE A 131 12.47 6.96 15.49
CA ILE A 131 11.33 6.07 15.26
C ILE A 131 11.08 5.81 13.76
N GLU A 132 11.24 6.80 12.91
CA GLU A 132 11.12 6.62 11.46
C GLU A 132 12.16 5.63 10.95
N ARG A 133 13.41 5.72 11.39
CA ARG A 133 14.46 4.76 11.07
C ARG A 133 14.13 3.35 11.56
N ALA A 134 13.63 3.23 12.79
CA ALA A 134 13.22 1.95 13.35
C ALA A 134 12.07 1.30 12.58
N VAL A 135 11.09 2.09 12.15
CA VAL A 135 9.96 1.63 11.35
C VAL A 135 10.43 1.11 9.98
N MET A 136 11.35 1.78 9.32
CA MET A 136 11.89 1.30 8.04
C MET A 136 12.77 0.06 8.22
N ALA A 137 13.57 -0.01 9.30
CA ALA A 137 14.32 -1.21 9.63
C ALA A 137 13.41 -2.41 9.93
N TYR A 138 12.30 -2.16 10.62
CA TYR A 138 11.27 -3.17 10.90
C TYR A 138 10.60 -3.67 9.61
N ALA A 139 10.26 -2.75 8.70
CA ALA A 139 9.74 -3.10 7.39
C ALA A 139 10.71 -3.98 6.58
N ASP A 140 12.00 -3.63 6.58
CA ASP A 140 13.04 -4.43 5.93
C ASP A 140 13.20 -5.81 6.57
N ALA A 141 13.15 -5.91 7.90
CA ALA A 141 13.22 -7.19 8.60
C ALA A 141 12.08 -8.13 8.22
N ILE A 142 10.87 -7.60 8.09
CA ILE A 142 9.70 -8.37 7.65
C ILE A 142 9.82 -8.77 6.18
N ALA A 143 10.14 -7.81 5.30
CA ALA A 143 10.13 -8.04 3.86
C ALA A 143 11.34 -8.83 3.35
N LEU A 144 12.52 -8.63 3.93
CA LEU A 144 13.78 -9.18 3.42
C LEU A 144 14.37 -10.29 4.29
N ASP A 145 14.06 -10.33 5.59
CA ASP A 145 14.73 -11.24 6.54
C ASP A 145 13.74 -12.20 7.22
N GLY A 146 12.64 -12.50 6.57
CA GLY A 146 11.69 -13.51 7.03
C GLY A 146 11.06 -13.21 8.38
N GLY A 147 10.93 -11.93 8.74
CA GLY A 147 10.36 -11.51 10.01
C GLY A 147 11.31 -11.61 11.20
N ARG A 148 12.61 -11.77 10.95
CA ARG A 148 13.63 -11.78 12.03
C ARG A 148 13.88 -10.34 12.49
N VAL A 149 13.38 -10.01 13.67
CA VAL A 149 13.52 -8.70 14.31
C VAL A 149 14.39 -8.84 15.54
N SER A 150 15.48 -8.06 15.62
CA SER A 150 16.34 -8.08 16.80
C SER A 150 15.63 -7.49 18.03
N ASP A 151 16.01 -7.92 19.21
CA ASP A 151 15.47 -7.38 20.46
C ASP A 151 15.79 -5.88 20.59
N GLU A 152 16.95 -5.44 20.12
CA GLU A 152 17.36 -4.04 20.12
C GLU A 152 16.44 -3.17 19.25
N LEU A 153 16.15 -3.61 18.04
CA LEU A 153 15.21 -2.91 17.16
C LEU A 153 13.81 -2.87 17.77
N PHE A 154 13.34 -3.99 18.30
CA PHE A 154 12.02 -4.06 18.90
C PHE A 154 11.90 -3.16 20.14
N THR A 155 12.98 -3.04 20.92
CA THR A 155 13.04 -2.12 22.05
C THR A 155 12.84 -0.66 21.61
N VAL A 156 13.46 -0.25 20.51
CA VAL A 156 13.23 1.12 19.97
C VAL A 156 11.77 1.33 19.58
N LEU A 157 11.13 0.34 18.95
CA LEU A 157 9.70 0.42 18.63
C LEU A 157 8.86 0.58 19.90
N LYS A 158 9.14 -0.22 20.93
CA LYS A 158 8.43 -0.17 22.23
C LYS A 158 8.63 1.15 22.98
N ASP A 159 9.77 1.79 22.83
CA ASP A 159 10.06 3.09 23.47
C ASP A 159 9.22 4.22 22.86
N HIS A 160 8.73 4.09 21.62
CA HIS A 160 8.02 5.14 20.89
C HIS A 160 6.57 4.79 20.59
N LEU A 161 6.19 3.51 20.51
CA LEU A 161 4.88 3.05 20.09
C LEU A 161 4.22 2.19 21.16
N THR A 162 2.90 2.28 21.24
CA THR A 162 2.09 1.34 22.03
C THR A 162 2.08 -0.05 21.36
N ASP A 163 1.75 -1.07 22.13
CA ASP A 163 1.58 -2.43 21.59
C ASP A 163 0.51 -2.48 20.49
N GLU A 164 -0.56 -1.72 20.65
CA GLU A 164 -1.59 -1.59 19.64
C GLU A 164 -1.04 -0.99 18.33
N ALA A 165 -0.28 0.10 18.42
CA ALA A 165 0.33 0.73 17.25
C ALA A 165 1.35 -0.20 16.56
N ILE A 166 2.12 -0.98 17.32
CA ILE A 166 3.05 -1.97 16.76
C ILE A 166 2.27 -3.07 16.02
N LEU A 167 1.18 -3.56 16.59
CA LEU A 167 0.33 -4.55 15.92
C LEU A 167 -0.23 -4.01 14.60
N GLU A 168 -0.76 -2.78 14.61
CA GLU A 168 -1.29 -2.14 13.42
C GLU A 168 -0.22 -1.87 12.36
N LEU A 169 0.99 -1.51 12.78
CA LEU A 169 2.14 -1.34 11.89
C LEU A 169 2.53 -2.68 11.24
N THR A 170 2.44 -3.77 11.97
CA THR A 170 2.82 -5.11 11.51
C THR A 170 1.82 -5.68 10.50
N TYR A 171 0.52 -5.44 10.69
CA TYR A 171 -0.54 -5.90 9.82
C TYR A 171 -0.52 -5.18 8.47
#